data_9cdf1fc5196896e1ebf7df619e029cec
#
_entry.id   9cdf1fc5196896e1ebf7df619e029cec
#
_cell.length_a   1.000
_cell.length_b   1.000
_cell.length_c   1.000
_cell.angle_alpha   90.00
_cell.angle_beta   90.00
_cell.angle_gamma   90.00
#
_symmetry.space_group_name_H-M   'P 1'
#
loop_
_entity.id
_entity.type
_entity.pdbx_description
1 polymer ?
#
loop_
_entity_poly.entity_id
_entity_poly.type
_entity_poly.pdbx_seq_one_letter_code
_entity_poly.pdbx_strand_id
1 'polypeptide(L)'
;MVMSATAALDVAKDLIGESQAARRELDEVDRFLAFDNPVDVVARKAHVSPDHEKNALARFSHTPLLQLVVSEVAQQMVLEGIDAGADDVSAAMWRPFEVNGLVSRQYALWHATVGYGEAHVMVLPGDTVYPDEPGRAKAWMSAFSPRALFASWNDPVEDAFPAFALRTIGQPGKKSVYRLYDDEAVYFLAQDDTANRGLSFIQYREHNMGVCPVVSFQNDMDLEGRTPGDVEKFKIPAQRHDKTVYDRMLAQHYNSWKVRTATGLEAPNSDEDAAAQKFKLAHDDILTGEGDVKFGTLPETQLTGFIQAADADRDMLAAVSQTPVWALNGGQLVNLSADALVEARSMQRLKVGQKQRANGRSIAKAARLASFAEGRYEDAENFNVTARWADVESRSLAQVADALGKIVTMLGVPPALVLDMIPGVTPAKAEEWREFMRANPSETERLSATLNRQLTYGTNV
;
A
#
# COMPACT_ATOMS: atom_id res chain seq x y z
N MET A 1 20.14 28.82 6.82
CA MET A 1 21.13 29.48 5.87
C MET A 1 21.33 28.53 4.70
N VAL A 2 21.04 28.98 3.50
CA VAL A 2 21.17 28.19 2.27
C VAL A 2 22.58 27.59 2.16
N MET A 3 22.66 26.29 1.87
CA MET A 3 23.95 25.59 1.72
C MET A 3 24.72 26.09 0.49
N SER A 4 26.06 26.11 0.60
CA SER A 4 26.91 26.33 -0.58
C SER A 4 26.77 25.18 -1.60
N ALA A 5 27.04 25.45 -2.87
CA ALA A 5 27.02 24.46 -3.94
C ALA A 5 27.88 23.22 -3.59
N THR A 6 29.03 23.42 -2.95
CA THR A 6 29.94 22.35 -2.54
C THR A 6 29.30 21.49 -1.44
N ALA A 7 28.74 22.11 -0.41
CA ALA A 7 28.07 21.40 0.68
C ALA A 7 26.84 20.60 0.16
N ALA A 8 26.03 21.20 -0.72
CA ALA A 8 24.88 20.51 -1.32
C ALA A 8 25.31 19.28 -2.16
N LEU A 9 26.45 19.35 -2.87
CA LEU A 9 26.99 18.22 -3.61
C LEU A 9 27.52 17.09 -2.68
N ASP A 10 28.14 17.45 -1.56
CA ASP A 10 28.65 16.47 -0.60
C ASP A 10 27.50 15.73 0.10
N VAL A 11 26.52 16.47 0.64
CA VAL A 11 25.29 15.89 1.24
C VAL A 11 24.53 15.02 0.23
N ALA A 12 24.34 15.50 -1.00
CA ALA A 12 23.64 14.73 -2.01
C ALA A 12 24.37 13.43 -2.38
N LYS A 13 25.69 13.43 -2.42
CA LYS A 13 26.49 12.24 -2.71
C LYS A 13 26.33 11.17 -1.60
N ASP A 14 26.36 11.58 -0.34
CA ASP A 14 26.16 10.69 0.80
C ASP A 14 24.74 10.10 0.77
N LEU A 15 23.72 10.91 0.58
CA LEU A 15 22.32 10.48 0.48
C LEU A 15 22.06 9.59 -0.75
N ILE A 16 22.74 9.79 -1.87
CA ILE A 16 22.67 8.87 -3.02
C ILE A 16 23.17 7.49 -2.64
N GLY A 17 24.30 7.42 -1.90
CA GLY A 17 24.84 6.16 -1.39
C GLY A 17 23.85 5.42 -0.48
N GLU A 18 23.29 6.13 0.49
CA GLU A 18 22.28 5.59 1.41
C GLU A 18 21.00 5.15 0.67
N SER A 19 20.49 5.99 -0.24
CA SER A 19 19.29 5.67 -1.01
C SER A 19 19.48 4.46 -1.92
N GLN A 20 20.69 4.23 -2.43
CA GLN A 20 21.00 3.04 -3.24
C GLN A 20 21.04 1.76 -2.38
N ALA A 21 21.51 1.85 -1.13
CA ALA A 21 21.44 0.72 -0.19
C ALA A 21 19.97 0.39 0.13
N ALA A 22 19.18 1.39 0.52
CA ALA A 22 17.74 1.23 0.78
C ALA A 22 16.98 0.66 -0.43
N ARG A 23 17.31 1.08 -1.65
CA ARG A 23 16.67 0.56 -2.88
C ARG A 23 16.83 -0.94 -3.06
N ARG A 24 17.92 -1.55 -2.62
CA ARG A 24 18.12 -3.00 -2.72
C ARG A 24 17.10 -3.76 -1.87
N GLU A 25 16.80 -3.23 -0.69
CA GLU A 25 15.76 -3.78 0.18
C GLU A 25 14.36 -3.61 -0.44
N LEU A 26 14.10 -2.43 -1.03
CA LEU A 26 12.86 -2.17 -1.75
C LEU A 26 12.71 -3.04 -3.02
N ASP A 27 13.81 -3.42 -3.68
CA ASP A 27 13.78 -4.37 -4.82
C ASP A 27 13.35 -5.77 -4.36
N GLU A 28 13.71 -6.18 -3.14
CA GLU A 28 13.19 -7.43 -2.56
C GLU A 28 11.68 -7.32 -2.30
N VAL A 29 11.22 -6.22 -1.71
CA VAL A 29 9.78 -5.97 -1.48
C VAL A 29 8.99 -6.02 -2.79
N ASP A 30 9.49 -5.39 -3.84
CA ASP A 30 8.83 -5.39 -5.16
C ASP A 30 8.64 -6.79 -5.73
N ARG A 31 9.58 -7.73 -5.49
CA ARG A 31 9.45 -9.12 -5.95
C ARG A 31 8.23 -9.83 -5.35
N PHE A 32 7.86 -9.47 -4.12
CA PHE A 32 6.67 -10.02 -3.46
C PHE A 32 5.37 -9.34 -3.86
N LEU A 33 5.45 -8.09 -4.30
CA LEU A 33 4.29 -7.30 -4.75
C LEU A 33 4.01 -7.47 -6.24
N ALA A 34 5.04 -7.77 -7.04
CA ALA A 34 4.89 -7.87 -8.48
C ALA A 34 4.25 -9.19 -8.90
N PHE A 35 3.37 -9.10 -9.89
CA PHE A 35 3.01 -10.23 -10.72
C PHE A 35 4.14 -10.44 -11.73
N ASP A 36 5.15 -11.24 -11.37
CA ASP A 36 6.21 -11.58 -12.32
C ASP A 36 5.58 -12.35 -13.48
N ASN A 37 5.75 -11.84 -14.68
CA ASN A 37 5.12 -12.40 -15.86
C ASN A 37 6.13 -13.38 -16.49
N PRO A 38 5.95 -14.71 -16.32
CA PRO A 38 6.85 -15.67 -16.95
C PRO A 38 6.62 -15.65 -18.45
N VAL A 39 7.59 -15.12 -19.17
CA VAL A 39 7.51 -14.94 -20.63
C VAL A 39 7.54 -16.26 -21.37
N ASP A 40 8.08 -17.33 -20.78
CA ASP A 40 8.29 -18.60 -21.44
C ASP A 40 7.46 -19.72 -20.82
N VAL A 41 6.56 -20.28 -21.61
CA VAL A 41 5.94 -21.56 -21.30
C VAL A 41 7.06 -22.61 -21.19
N VAL A 42 7.10 -23.34 -20.08
CA VAL A 42 8.05 -24.42 -19.86
C VAL A 42 7.69 -25.58 -20.80
N ALA A 43 8.08 -25.42 -22.07
CA ALA A 43 8.06 -26.54 -23.01
C ALA A 43 9.38 -27.31 -22.83
N ARG A 44 9.28 -28.59 -22.53
CA ARG A 44 10.45 -29.46 -22.50
C ARG A 44 11.02 -29.54 -23.91
N LYS A 45 12.04 -28.74 -24.20
CA LYS A 45 12.84 -28.87 -25.43
C LYS A 45 14.04 -29.76 -25.11
N ALA A 46 14.36 -30.66 -25.99
CA ALA A 46 15.41 -31.67 -25.82
C ALA A 46 16.82 -31.13 -25.49
N HIS A 47 17.01 -29.82 -25.45
CA HIS A 47 18.30 -29.15 -25.24
C HIS A 47 18.27 -28.04 -24.17
N VAL A 48 17.23 -27.98 -23.32
CA VAL A 48 17.16 -26.97 -22.23
C VAL A 48 17.85 -27.56 -21.01
N SER A 49 18.71 -26.77 -20.37
CA SER A 49 19.39 -27.22 -19.16
C SER A 49 18.38 -27.46 -18.02
N PRO A 50 18.60 -28.45 -17.14
CA PRO A 50 17.77 -28.70 -15.96
C PRO A 50 17.58 -27.47 -15.07
N ASP A 51 18.55 -26.57 -15.03
CA ASP A 51 18.49 -25.33 -14.24
C ASP A 51 17.51 -24.32 -14.84
N HIS A 52 17.36 -24.27 -16.15
CA HIS A 52 16.37 -23.42 -16.79
C HIS A 52 14.95 -23.89 -16.48
N GLU A 53 14.67 -25.20 -16.54
CA GLU A 53 13.38 -25.77 -16.14
C GLU A 53 13.03 -25.46 -14.67
N LYS A 54 13.98 -25.68 -13.76
CA LYS A 54 13.78 -25.39 -12.31
C LYS A 54 13.51 -23.89 -12.07
N ASN A 55 14.26 -23.02 -12.74
CA ASN A 55 14.08 -21.59 -12.61
C ASN A 55 12.71 -21.12 -13.15
N ALA A 56 12.26 -21.73 -14.26
CA ALA A 56 10.94 -21.44 -14.79
C ALA A 56 9.83 -21.93 -13.85
N LEU A 57 9.93 -23.14 -13.28
CA LEU A 57 8.98 -23.65 -12.28
C LEU A 57 8.98 -22.81 -11.01
N ALA A 58 10.14 -22.30 -10.58
CA ALA A 58 10.23 -21.41 -9.44
C ALA A 58 9.51 -20.08 -9.68
N ARG A 59 9.59 -19.53 -10.89
CA ARG A 59 8.81 -18.33 -11.27
C ARG A 59 7.30 -18.61 -11.30
N PHE A 60 6.88 -19.74 -11.84
CA PHE A 60 5.47 -20.13 -11.85
C PHE A 60 4.89 -20.43 -10.48
N SER A 61 5.72 -20.82 -9.51
CA SER A 61 5.26 -21.11 -8.14
C SER A 61 4.96 -19.86 -7.33
N HIS A 62 5.51 -18.70 -7.74
CA HIS A 62 5.28 -17.46 -7.03
C HIS A 62 3.81 -17.02 -7.16
N THR A 63 3.17 -16.84 -6.01
CA THR A 63 1.83 -16.30 -5.88
C THR A 63 1.91 -15.01 -5.07
N PRO A 64 1.57 -13.84 -5.61
CA PRO A 64 1.76 -12.55 -4.93
C PRO A 64 0.71 -12.36 -3.81
N LEU A 65 0.69 -13.24 -2.82
CA LEU A 65 -0.24 -13.18 -1.69
C LEU A 65 -0.03 -11.92 -0.85
N LEU A 66 1.21 -11.43 -0.76
CA LEU A 66 1.50 -10.19 -0.02
C LEU A 66 0.94 -8.96 -0.71
N GLN A 67 0.79 -8.97 -2.04
CA GLN A 67 0.05 -7.93 -2.75
C GLN A 67 -1.41 -7.85 -2.27
N LEU A 68 -2.06 -9.01 -2.04
CA LEU A 68 -3.43 -9.03 -1.50
C LEU A 68 -3.47 -8.54 -0.06
N VAL A 69 -2.52 -8.96 0.79
CA VAL A 69 -2.42 -8.49 2.19
C VAL A 69 -2.30 -6.97 2.25
N VAL A 70 -1.43 -6.38 1.43
CA VAL A 70 -1.23 -4.93 1.36
C VAL A 70 -2.46 -4.22 0.80
N SER A 71 -3.04 -4.75 -0.28
CA SER A 71 -4.20 -4.16 -0.94
C SER A 71 -5.44 -4.16 -0.05
N GLU A 72 -5.68 -5.24 0.69
CA GLU A 72 -6.81 -5.36 1.64
C GLU A 72 -6.80 -4.26 2.71
N VAL A 73 -5.61 -3.86 3.17
CA VAL A 73 -5.47 -2.75 4.12
C VAL A 73 -5.60 -1.41 3.40
N ALA A 74 -4.86 -1.22 2.30
CA ALA A 74 -4.82 0.05 1.58
C ALA A 74 -6.20 0.48 1.04
N GLN A 75 -7.02 -0.47 0.59
CA GLN A 75 -8.38 -0.21 0.09
C GLN A 75 -9.35 0.27 1.17
N GLN A 76 -9.10 -0.10 2.43
CA GLN A 76 -9.94 0.30 3.56
C GLN A 76 -9.49 1.62 4.20
N MET A 77 -8.30 2.11 3.85
CA MET A 77 -7.79 3.41 4.31
C MET A 77 -8.30 4.53 3.39
N VAL A 78 -9.59 4.85 3.47
CA VAL A 78 -10.19 5.92 2.65
C VAL A 78 -10.28 7.19 3.48
N LEU A 79 -9.53 8.21 3.07
CA LEU A 79 -9.56 9.56 3.66
C LEU A 79 -10.64 10.37 2.95
N GLU A 80 -11.63 10.85 3.70
CA GLU A 80 -12.77 11.63 3.19
C GLU A 80 -12.64 13.13 3.41
N GLY A 81 -11.77 13.53 4.34
CA GLY A 81 -11.61 14.94 4.67
C GLY A 81 -10.74 15.17 5.89
N ILE A 82 -10.76 16.42 6.34
CA ILE A 82 -10.05 16.92 7.51
C ILE A 82 -11.07 17.64 8.38
N ASP A 83 -10.96 17.48 9.69
CA ASP A 83 -11.67 18.30 10.68
C ASP A 83 -10.66 19.21 11.38
N ALA A 84 -10.87 20.51 11.27
CA ALA A 84 -10.05 21.56 11.88
C ALA A 84 -10.84 22.41 12.88
N GLY A 85 -12.02 21.94 13.31
CA GLY A 85 -12.91 22.57 14.29
C GLY A 85 -13.98 23.48 13.68
N ALA A 86 -13.67 24.24 12.61
CA ALA A 86 -14.64 25.05 11.88
C ALA A 86 -14.73 24.55 10.43
N ASP A 87 -15.93 24.58 9.86
CA ASP A 87 -16.19 24.00 8.52
C ASP A 87 -15.44 24.71 7.41
N ASP A 88 -15.36 26.04 7.45
CA ASP A 88 -14.62 26.85 6.47
C ASP A 88 -13.11 26.61 6.54
N VAL A 89 -12.54 26.47 7.74
CA VAL A 89 -11.13 26.13 7.96
C VAL A 89 -10.85 24.70 7.46
N SER A 90 -11.73 23.77 7.81
CA SER A 90 -11.63 22.37 7.38
C SER A 90 -11.63 22.24 5.85
N ALA A 91 -12.56 22.92 5.17
CA ALA A 91 -12.64 22.97 3.71
C ALA A 91 -11.41 23.64 3.09
N ALA A 92 -10.91 24.74 3.68
CA ALA A 92 -9.73 25.44 3.21
C ALA A 92 -8.46 24.56 3.35
N MET A 93 -8.30 23.81 4.44
CA MET A 93 -7.19 22.89 4.66
C MET A 93 -7.27 21.62 3.80
N TRP A 94 -8.48 21.19 3.43
CA TRP A 94 -8.70 20.04 2.55
C TRP A 94 -8.44 20.32 1.08
N ARG A 95 -8.74 21.54 0.62
CA ARG A 95 -8.62 21.96 -0.78
C ARG A 95 -7.26 21.63 -1.44
N PRO A 96 -6.08 21.81 -0.81
CA PRO A 96 -4.81 21.42 -1.39
C PRO A 96 -4.71 19.93 -1.76
N PHE A 97 -5.34 19.04 -0.99
CA PHE A 97 -5.37 17.61 -1.29
C PHE A 97 -6.18 17.31 -2.56
N GLU A 98 -7.30 17.99 -2.76
CA GLU A 98 -8.15 17.83 -3.94
C GLU A 98 -7.49 18.39 -5.19
N VAL A 99 -7.04 19.64 -5.14
CA VAL A 99 -6.46 20.36 -6.30
C VAL A 99 -5.20 19.67 -6.82
N ASN A 100 -4.39 19.09 -5.92
CA ASN A 100 -3.19 18.33 -6.29
C ASN A 100 -3.46 16.86 -6.64
N GLY A 101 -4.72 16.43 -6.59
CA GLY A 101 -5.12 15.06 -6.94
C GLY A 101 -4.66 13.98 -5.96
N LEU A 102 -4.32 14.34 -4.71
CA LEU A 102 -3.93 13.36 -3.68
C LEU A 102 -5.11 12.47 -3.29
N VAL A 103 -6.33 13.02 -3.28
CA VAL A 103 -7.56 12.27 -2.99
C VAL A 103 -7.74 11.10 -3.96
N SER A 104 -7.52 11.32 -5.25
CA SER A 104 -7.61 10.27 -6.27
C SER A 104 -6.45 9.27 -6.23
N ARG A 105 -5.31 9.66 -5.65
CA ARG A 105 -4.09 8.84 -5.54
C ARG A 105 -3.86 8.24 -4.15
N GLN A 106 -4.79 8.46 -3.21
CA GLN A 106 -4.62 8.01 -1.84
C GLN A 106 -4.39 6.49 -1.73
N TYR A 107 -5.03 5.68 -2.58
CA TYR A 107 -4.76 4.24 -2.60
C TYR A 107 -3.29 3.93 -2.85
N ALA A 108 -2.64 4.60 -3.80
CA ALA A 108 -1.23 4.40 -4.09
C ALA A 108 -0.33 4.84 -2.92
N LEU A 109 -0.72 5.91 -2.20
CA LEU A 109 -0.03 6.36 -0.99
C LEU A 109 -0.10 5.29 0.10
N TRP A 110 -1.30 4.78 0.40
CA TRP A 110 -1.49 3.75 1.44
C TRP A 110 -0.84 2.43 1.05
N HIS A 111 -0.95 2.04 -0.21
CA HIS A 111 -0.30 0.83 -0.72
C HIS A 111 1.22 0.90 -0.55
N ALA A 112 1.83 2.04 -0.88
CA ALA A 112 3.26 2.25 -0.67
C ALA A 112 3.63 2.26 0.82
N THR A 113 2.85 2.97 1.65
CA THR A 113 3.08 3.03 3.10
C THR A 113 3.03 1.65 3.74
N VAL A 114 2.00 0.86 3.44
CA VAL A 114 1.82 -0.47 4.03
C VAL A 114 2.82 -1.47 3.45
N GLY A 115 3.07 -1.42 2.14
CA GLY A 115 3.94 -2.36 1.45
C GLY A 115 5.42 -2.18 1.77
N TYR A 116 5.93 -0.97 1.60
CA TYR A 116 7.35 -0.64 1.83
C TYR A 116 7.68 -0.27 3.28
N GLY A 117 6.66 0.07 4.09
CA GLY A 117 6.86 0.56 5.45
C GLY A 117 6.74 2.07 5.58
N GLU A 118 7.00 2.82 4.53
CA GLU A 118 6.84 4.27 4.49
C GLU A 118 6.50 4.78 3.08
N ALA A 119 5.92 5.97 3.04
CA ALA A 119 5.75 6.79 1.85
C ALA A 119 5.82 8.26 2.26
N HIS A 120 5.98 9.14 1.30
CA HIS A 120 6.23 10.55 1.57
C HIS A 120 5.27 11.45 0.79
N VAL A 121 4.82 12.53 1.42
CA VAL A 121 4.13 13.62 0.74
C VAL A 121 5.00 14.87 0.84
N MET A 122 5.37 15.42 -0.28
CA MET A 122 6.09 16.69 -0.37
C MET A 122 5.09 17.83 -0.51
N VAL A 123 5.33 18.91 0.22
CA VAL A 123 4.49 20.10 0.22
C VAL A 123 5.38 21.33 0.01
N LEU A 124 5.17 22.08 -1.07
CA LEU A 124 5.96 23.25 -1.40
C LEU A 124 5.05 24.39 -1.87
N PRO A 125 5.48 25.67 -1.73
CA PRO A 125 4.83 26.76 -2.45
C PRO A 125 4.86 26.51 -3.96
N GLY A 126 3.73 26.71 -4.62
CA GLY A 126 3.57 26.39 -6.05
C GLY A 126 4.51 27.16 -6.97
N ASP A 127 4.85 28.38 -6.61
CA ASP A 127 5.81 29.26 -7.30
C ASP A 127 7.26 28.75 -7.21
N THR A 128 7.64 28.08 -6.14
CA THR A 128 8.95 27.43 -6.01
C THR A 128 9.14 26.30 -7.02
N VAL A 129 8.10 25.51 -7.25
CA VAL A 129 8.17 24.34 -8.12
C VAL A 129 7.97 24.72 -9.59
N TYR A 130 7.08 25.67 -9.85
CA TYR A 130 6.64 26.06 -11.19
C TYR A 130 6.47 27.60 -11.31
N PRO A 131 7.54 28.37 -11.26
CA PRO A 131 7.48 29.84 -11.20
C PRO A 131 6.82 30.47 -12.43
N ASP A 132 6.83 29.79 -13.58
CA ASP A 132 6.38 30.32 -14.86
C ASP A 132 5.00 29.77 -15.30
N GLU A 133 4.31 28.97 -14.45
CA GLU A 133 3.02 28.40 -14.79
C GLU A 133 1.87 29.11 -14.03
N PRO A 134 1.11 30.00 -14.68
CA PRO A 134 -0.03 30.65 -14.06
C PRO A 134 -1.16 29.64 -13.77
N GLY A 135 -1.90 29.85 -12.68
CA GLY A 135 -3.08 29.07 -12.33
C GLY A 135 -2.82 27.78 -11.56
N ARG A 136 -1.62 27.52 -11.10
CA ARG A 136 -1.34 26.40 -10.19
C ARG A 136 -1.82 26.67 -8.76
N ALA A 137 -2.00 25.57 -8.01
CA ALA A 137 -2.30 25.63 -6.59
C ALA A 137 -1.19 26.39 -5.84
N LYS A 138 -1.57 27.25 -4.88
CA LYS A 138 -0.61 27.98 -4.04
C LYS A 138 0.29 27.02 -3.25
N ALA A 139 -0.29 25.95 -2.69
CA ALA A 139 0.47 24.83 -2.15
C ALA A 139 0.49 23.69 -3.17
N TRP A 140 1.68 23.32 -3.61
CA TRP A 140 1.90 22.13 -4.43
C TRP A 140 2.15 20.92 -3.52
N MET A 141 1.39 19.83 -3.74
CA MET A 141 1.52 18.61 -2.98
C MET A 141 1.66 17.40 -3.93
N SER A 142 2.56 16.48 -3.61
CA SER A 142 2.66 15.22 -4.35
C SER A 142 3.15 14.08 -3.46
N ALA A 143 2.59 12.89 -3.68
CA ALA A 143 2.99 11.67 -2.99
C ALA A 143 4.12 10.95 -3.74
N PHE A 144 5.04 10.37 -2.98
CA PHE A 144 6.19 9.63 -3.49
C PHE A 144 6.37 8.34 -2.69
N SER A 145 6.74 7.27 -3.40
CA SER A 145 7.26 6.07 -2.75
C SER A 145 8.69 6.31 -2.25
N PRO A 146 9.21 5.51 -1.29
CA PRO A 146 10.58 5.64 -0.81
C PRO A 146 11.62 5.35 -1.91
N ARG A 147 11.22 4.75 -3.02
CA ARG A 147 12.06 4.58 -4.21
C ARG A 147 12.33 5.86 -4.97
N ALA A 148 11.38 6.80 -4.96
CA ALA A 148 11.45 8.05 -5.71
C ALA A 148 11.95 9.21 -4.85
N LEU A 149 11.66 9.19 -3.55
CA LEU A 149 12.05 10.18 -2.57
C LEU A 149 12.61 9.48 -1.33
N PHE A 150 13.86 9.71 -1.03
CA PHE A 150 14.55 9.24 0.16
C PHE A 150 14.61 10.35 1.20
N ALA A 151 14.15 10.09 2.42
CA ALA A 151 14.17 11.03 3.54
C ALA A 151 15.24 10.60 4.55
N SER A 152 16.09 11.55 4.99
CA SER A 152 17.13 11.34 5.98
C SER A 152 16.81 12.13 7.24
N TRP A 153 16.92 11.48 8.39
CA TRP A 153 16.56 11.99 9.70
C TRP A 153 17.80 12.12 10.58
N ASN A 154 17.84 13.15 11.44
CA ASN A 154 18.82 13.17 12.52
C ASN A 154 18.38 12.22 13.64
N ASP A 155 17.12 12.32 14.05
CA ASP A 155 16.46 11.40 14.96
C ASP A 155 15.05 11.05 14.43
N PRO A 156 14.82 9.82 13.93
CA PRO A 156 13.53 9.47 13.34
C PRO A 156 12.39 9.38 14.37
N VAL A 157 12.70 9.31 15.68
CA VAL A 157 11.70 9.22 16.75
C VAL A 157 11.27 10.62 17.24
N GLU A 158 12.22 11.53 17.41
CA GLU A 158 11.96 12.86 17.97
C GLU A 158 11.65 13.92 16.91
N ASP A 159 12.26 13.82 15.73
CA ASP A 159 12.14 14.84 14.70
C ASP A 159 10.75 14.82 14.04
N ALA A 160 10.14 16.00 13.91
CA ALA A 160 8.87 16.13 13.22
C ALA A 160 8.98 16.07 11.70
N PHE A 161 10.13 16.49 11.14
CA PHE A 161 10.44 16.52 9.71
C PHE A 161 11.84 15.97 9.48
N PRO A 162 12.13 15.37 8.29
CA PRO A 162 13.48 14.94 7.98
C PRO A 162 14.45 16.11 7.92
N ALA A 163 15.74 15.85 8.17
CA ALA A 163 16.78 16.86 7.99
C ALA A 163 17.00 17.17 6.50
N PHE A 164 17.00 16.13 5.68
CA PHE A 164 17.14 16.22 4.24
C PHE A 164 16.21 15.27 3.53
N ALA A 165 15.85 15.59 2.29
CA ALA A 165 15.19 14.67 1.39
C ALA A 165 15.81 14.70 0.00
N LEU A 166 16.01 13.52 -0.60
CA LEU A 166 16.61 13.37 -1.93
C LEU A 166 15.60 12.75 -2.88
N ARG A 167 15.17 13.51 -3.87
CA ARG A 167 14.34 13.00 -4.97
C ARG A 167 15.21 12.60 -6.14
N THR A 168 15.09 11.36 -6.60
CA THR A 168 15.73 10.87 -7.81
C THR A 168 14.74 10.93 -8.97
N ILE A 169 15.12 11.60 -10.06
CA ILE A 169 14.35 11.72 -11.29
C ILE A 169 15.17 11.05 -12.39
N GLY A 170 14.91 9.75 -12.59
CA GLY A 170 15.53 8.96 -13.65
C GLY A 170 14.62 8.88 -14.88
N GLN A 171 15.21 8.94 -16.08
CA GLN A 171 14.54 8.57 -17.32
C GLN A 171 15.38 7.48 -18.00
N PRO A 172 14.76 6.44 -18.56
CA PRO A 172 15.49 5.40 -19.28
C PRO A 172 16.39 6.02 -20.37
N GLY A 173 17.67 5.68 -20.36
CA GLY A 173 18.65 6.16 -21.36
C GLY A 173 19.13 7.61 -21.16
N LYS A 174 18.72 8.30 -20.10
CA LYS A 174 19.19 9.65 -19.76
C LYS A 174 19.92 9.67 -18.41
N LYS A 175 20.79 10.67 -18.23
CA LYS A 175 21.45 10.91 -16.94
C LYS A 175 20.42 11.26 -15.88
N SER A 176 20.61 10.72 -14.66
CA SER A 176 19.74 11.01 -13.52
C SER A 176 19.83 12.47 -13.10
N VAL A 177 18.69 13.04 -12.76
CA VAL A 177 18.58 14.38 -12.16
C VAL A 177 18.15 14.17 -10.71
N TYR A 178 18.76 14.92 -9.81
CA TYR A 178 18.47 14.86 -8.39
C TYR A 178 17.96 16.22 -7.90
N ARG A 179 17.07 16.17 -6.93
CA ARG A 179 16.65 17.36 -6.17
C ARG A 179 16.87 17.05 -4.69
N LEU A 180 17.74 17.83 -4.07
CA LEU A 180 17.98 17.78 -2.64
C LEU A 180 17.14 18.87 -1.97
N TYR A 181 16.49 18.56 -0.88
CA TYR A 181 15.67 19.46 -0.09
C TYR A 181 16.20 19.52 1.33
N ASP A 182 16.32 20.70 1.88
CA ASP A 182 16.59 20.98 3.29
C ASP A 182 15.45 21.82 3.90
N ASP A 183 15.71 22.55 4.97
CA ASP A 183 14.77 23.43 5.65
C ASP A 183 14.54 24.77 4.95
N GLU A 184 15.42 25.19 4.05
CA GLU A 184 15.37 26.51 3.40
C GLU A 184 15.16 26.43 1.88
N ALA A 185 15.79 25.45 1.20
CA ALA A 185 15.90 25.47 -0.25
C ALA A 185 15.76 24.08 -0.90
N VAL A 186 15.50 24.10 -2.21
CA VAL A 186 15.66 22.95 -3.10
C VAL A 186 16.88 23.16 -4.01
N TYR A 187 17.77 22.19 -4.03
CA TYR A 187 18.99 22.19 -4.84
C TYR A 187 18.81 21.25 -6.03
N PHE A 188 19.07 21.78 -7.23
CA PHE A 188 18.94 21.04 -8.49
C PHE A 188 20.31 20.52 -8.89
N LEU A 189 20.44 19.22 -9.02
CA LEU A 189 21.67 18.52 -9.30
C LEU A 189 21.49 17.57 -10.48
N ALA A 190 22.54 17.35 -11.26
CA ALA A 190 22.53 16.40 -12.36
C ALA A 190 23.70 15.43 -12.23
N GLN A 191 23.53 14.20 -12.69
CA GLN A 191 24.63 13.25 -12.84
C GLN A 191 25.61 13.78 -13.87
N ASP A 192 26.88 13.81 -13.51
CA ASP A 192 27.99 14.25 -14.36
C ASP A 192 29.20 13.36 -14.16
N ASP A 193 29.42 12.44 -15.08
CA ASP A 193 30.49 11.44 -15.01
C ASP A 193 31.88 12.08 -15.15
N THR A 194 31.96 13.35 -15.59
CA THR A 194 33.20 14.11 -15.74
C THR A 194 33.55 14.93 -14.48
N ALA A 195 32.59 15.13 -13.58
CA ALA A 195 32.82 15.85 -12.34
C ALA A 195 33.49 14.99 -11.27
N ASN A 196 34.35 15.58 -10.44
CA ASN A 196 35.05 14.88 -9.34
C ASN A 196 34.13 14.15 -8.36
N ARG A 197 32.87 14.59 -8.24
CA ARG A 197 31.85 14.00 -7.36
C ARG A 197 30.82 13.14 -8.12
N GLY A 198 30.96 13.00 -9.44
CA GLY A 198 29.94 12.35 -10.29
C GLY A 198 28.64 13.15 -10.40
N LEU A 199 28.60 14.36 -9.86
CA LEU A 199 27.45 15.27 -9.83
C LEU A 199 27.88 16.69 -10.18
N SER A 200 26.98 17.43 -10.86
CA SER A 200 27.08 18.86 -11.09
C SER A 200 25.93 19.60 -10.41
N PHE A 201 26.25 20.75 -9.82
CA PHE A 201 25.26 21.67 -9.27
C PHE A 201 24.73 22.57 -10.40
N ILE A 202 23.38 22.71 -10.47
CA ILE A 202 22.73 23.53 -11.49
C ILE A 202 22.32 24.89 -10.91
N GLN A 203 21.43 24.83 -9.88
CA GLN A 203 20.88 26.01 -9.22
C GLN A 203 20.25 25.59 -7.89
N TYR A 204 19.85 26.57 -7.08
CA TYR A 204 18.94 26.38 -5.95
C TYR A 204 17.75 27.31 -6.02
N ARG A 205 16.70 27.01 -5.27
CA ARG A 205 15.55 27.88 -5.05
C ARG A 205 15.13 27.82 -3.60
N GLU A 206 14.97 28.96 -2.98
CA GLU A 206 14.47 29.05 -1.61
C GLU A 206 12.96 28.76 -1.60
N HIS A 207 12.50 27.99 -0.62
CA HIS A 207 11.08 27.71 -0.42
C HIS A 207 10.53 28.32 0.88
N ASN A 208 11.37 28.82 1.75
CA ASN A 208 11.03 29.54 2.99
C ASN A 208 10.02 28.79 3.89
N MET A 209 10.06 27.45 3.91
CA MET A 209 9.17 26.63 4.75
C MET A 209 9.69 26.49 6.17
N GLY A 210 10.97 26.78 6.43
CA GLY A 210 11.63 26.64 7.73
C GLY A 210 11.80 25.19 8.21
N VAL A 211 11.38 24.23 7.40
CA VAL A 211 11.52 22.79 7.62
C VAL A 211 11.71 22.08 6.27
N CYS A 212 12.34 20.93 6.26
CA CYS A 212 12.36 20.10 5.06
C CYS A 212 10.91 19.75 4.66
N PRO A 213 10.47 20.09 3.42
CA PRO A 213 9.05 20.11 3.05
C PRO A 213 8.49 18.72 2.73
N VAL A 214 8.85 17.72 3.53
CA VAL A 214 8.46 16.32 3.35
C VAL A 214 7.80 15.79 4.62
N VAL A 215 6.61 15.25 4.46
CA VAL A 215 5.86 14.56 5.51
C VAL A 215 5.89 13.07 5.22
N SER A 216 6.44 12.29 6.16
CA SER A 216 6.48 10.84 6.05
C SER A 216 5.23 10.20 6.64
N PHE A 217 4.71 9.23 5.91
CA PHE A 217 3.63 8.33 6.28
C PHE A 217 4.25 6.97 6.60
N GLN A 218 4.00 6.46 7.80
CA GLN A 218 4.69 5.30 8.33
C GLN A 218 3.71 4.17 8.63
N ASN A 219 4.09 2.94 8.30
CA ASN A 219 3.24 1.77 8.49
C ASN A 219 3.09 1.43 9.98
N ASP A 220 4.16 0.96 10.60
CA ASP A 220 4.23 0.61 12.01
C ASP A 220 5.61 1.02 12.53
N MET A 221 5.76 2.27 12.94
CA MET A 221 7.01 2.74 13.53
C MET A 221 7.15 2.16 14.93
N ASP A 222 8.29 1.54 15.21
CA ASP A 222 8.64 1.09 16.56
C ASP A 222 9.29 2.23 17.36
N LEU A 223 9.60 1.96 18.63
CA LEU A 223 10.20 2.95 19.52
C LEU A 223 11.69 3.24 19.20
N GLU A 224 12.27 2.50 18.27
CA GLU A 224 13.64 2.69 17.76
C GLU A 224 13.66 3.43 16.41
N GLY A 225 12.49 3.84 15.91
CA GLY A 225 12.34 4.58 14.66
C GLY A 225 12.34 3.73 13.40
N ARG A 226 12.33 2.39 13.52
CA ARG A 226 12.22 1.51 12.35
C ARG A 226 10.77 1.47 11.86
N THR A 227 10.58 1.44 10.55
CA THR A 227 9.27 1.45 9.88
C THR A 227 9.10 0.23 8.97
N PRO A 228 9.03 -1.00 9.51
CA PRO A 228 8.93 -2.19 8.68
C PRO A 228 7.61 -2.24 7.92
N GLY A 229 7.68 -2.54 6.62
CA GLY A 229 6.50 -2.80 5.78
C GLY A 229 5.84 -4.14 6.10
N ASP A 230 4.58 -4.29 5.75
CA ASP A 230 3.87 -5.57 5.91
C ASP A 230 4.50 -6.67 5.05
N VAL A 231 5.10 -6.32 3.90
CA VAL A 231 5.84 -7.28 3.07
C VAL A 231 7.04 -7.84 3.83
N GLU A 232 7.84 -7.00 4.46
CA GLU A 232 9.00 -7.42 5.23
C GLU A 232 8.61 -8.35 6.39
N LYS A 233 7.53 -8.00 7.11
CA LYS A 233 7.03 -8.79 8.24
C LYS A 233 6.54 -10.18 7.84
N PHE A 234 5.91 -10.29 6.69
CA PHE A 234 5.22 -11.51 6.27
C PHE A 234 5.89 -12.24 5.10
N LYS A 235 7.10 -11.84 4.68
CA LYS A 235 7.82 -12.48 3.57
C LYS A 235 8.11 -13.97 3.80
N ILE A 236 8.46 -14.36 5.03
CA ILE A 236 8.80 -15.75 5.33
C ILE A 236 7.60 -16.69 5.17
N PRO A 237 6.40 -16.43 5.74
CA PRO A 237 5.21 -17.23 5.46
C PRO A 237 4.85 -17.29 3.97
N ALA A 238 4.99 -16.20 3.23
CA ALA A 238 4.73 -16.17 1.78
C ALA A 238 5.74 -17.04 1.01
N GLN A 239 7.03 -16.96 1.34
CA GLN A 239 8.07 -17.81 0.75
C GLN A 239 7.84 -19.30 1.02
N ARG A 240 7.34 -19.63 2.21
CA ARG A 240 6.99 -21.02 2.55
C ARG A 240 5.86 -21.53 1.65
N HIS A 241 4.82 -20.75 1.44
CA HIS A 241 3.75 -21.08 0.52
C HIS A 241 4.29 -21.30 -0.90
N ASP A 242 5.09 -20.35 -1.43
CA ASP A 242 5.69 -20.46 -2.76
C ASP A 242 6.55 -21.72 -2.90
N LYS A 243 7.30 -22.09 -1.84
CA LYS A 243 8.08 -23.33 -1.81
C LYS A 243 7.18 -24.56 -1.88
N THR A 244 6.08 -24.61 -1.15
CA THR A 244 5.10 -25.72 -1.19
C THR A 244 4.48 -25.83 -2.58
N VAL A 245 4.13 -24.70 -3.21
CA VAL A 245 3.61 -24.65 -4.59
C VAL A 245 4.69 -25.12 -5.59
N TYR A 246 5.95 -24.71 -5.41
CA TYR A 246 7.07 -25.16 -6.24
C TYR A 246 7.24 -26.68 -6.17
N ASP A 247 7.27 -27.26 -4.99
CA ASP A 247 7.41 -28.70 -4.81
C ASP A 247 6.25 -29.48 -5.44
N ARG A 248 5.02 -28.96 -5.32
CA ARG A 248 3.85 -29.51 -6.02
C ARG A 248 4.04 -29.47 -7.53
N MET A 249 4.45 -28.32 -8.08
CA MET A 249 4.65 -28.17 -9.53
C MET A 249 5.78 -29.04 -10.04
N LEU A 250 6.84 -29.19 -9.28
CA LEU A 250 7.96 -30.08 -9.58
C LEU A 250 7.50 -31.53 -9.60
N ALA A 251 6.76 -31.97 -8.57
CA ALA A 251 6.20 -33.31 -8.52
C ALA A 251 5.22 -33.56 -9.69
N GLN A 252 4.36 -32.58 -10.01
CA GLN A 252 3.43 -32.66 -11.15
C GLN A 252 4.19 -32.72 -12.48
N HIS A 253 5.24 -31.94 -12.65
CA HIS A 253 6.05 -31.93 -13.85
C HIS A 253 6.71 -33.30 -14.09
N TYR A 254 7.32 -33.89 -13.06
CA TYR A 254 7.94 -35.21 -13.19
C TYR A 254 6.91 -36.34 -13.28
N ASN A 255 5.76 -36.25 -12.61
CA ASN A 255 4.70 -37.25 -12.69
C ASN A 255 3.95 -37.25 -14.04
N SER A 256 4.01 -36.15 -14.79
CA SER A 256 3.42 -36.11 -16.14
C SER A 256 4.10 -37.08 -17.12
N TRP A 257 5.28 -37.55 -16.77
CA TRP A 257 6.06 -38.53 -17.51
C TRP A 257 6.16 -39.82 -16.70
N LYS A 258 5.30 -40.79 -17.01
CA LYS A 258 5.36 -42.10 -16.35
C LYS A 258 6.72 -42.73 -16.59
N VAL A 259 7.48 -42.91 -15.51
CA VAL A 259 8.73 -43.65 -15.58
C VAL A 259 8.39 -45.14 -15.68
N ARG A 260 8.57 -45.68 -16.86
CA ARG A 260 8.41 -47.12 -17.12
C ARG A 260 9.65 -47.83 -16.56
N THR A 261 9.42 -48.88 -15.87
CA THR A 261 10.46 -49.78 -15.33
C THR A 261 10.37 -51.12 -16.02
N ALA A 262 11.52 -51.63 -16.44
CA ALA A 262 11.62 -52.99 -16.97
C ALA A 262 12.67 -53.74 -16.11
N THR A 263 12.30 -54.84 -15.55
CA THR A 263 13.21 -55.76 -14.82
C THR A 263 13.31 -57.08 -15.52
N GLY A 264 14.52 -57.65 -15.54
CA GLY A 264 14.78 -58.90 -16.26
C GLY A 264 15.29 -58.69 -17.70
N LEU A 265 15.57 -57.45 -18.09
CA LEU A 265 16.27 -57.18 -19.36
C LEU A 265 17.74 -57.66 -19.27
N GLU A 266 18.25 -58.27 -20.34
CA GLU A 266 19.67 -58.59 -20.46
C GLU A 266 20.50 -57.31 -20.39
N ALA A 267 21.64 -57.37 -19.69
CA ALA A 267 22.57 -56.24 -19.62
C ALA A 267 23.06 -55.87 -21.03
N PRO A 268 23.07 -54.57 -21.38
CA PRO A 268 23.53 -54.15 -22.71
C PRO A 268 25.01 -54.49 -22.88
N ASN A 269 25.36 -55.03 -24.04
CA ASN A 269 26.73 -55.43 -24.34
C ASN A 269 27.66 -54.28 -24.78
N SER A 270 27.04 -53.12 -25.09
CA SER A 270 27.78 -51.91 -25.51
C SER A 270 27.03 -50.63 -25.08
N ASP A 271 27.68 -49.47 -25.08
CA ASP A 271 27.08 -48.18 -24.83
C ASP A 271 26.02 -47.82 -25.90
N GLU A 272 26.19 -48.31 -27.11
CA GLU A 272 25.24 -48.13 -28.23
C GLU A 272 23.95 -48.95 -27.98
N ASP A 273 24.10 -50.20 -27.49
CA ASP A 273 22.96 -51.05 -27.10
C ASP A 273 22.22 -50.45 -25.91
N ALA A 274 22.93 -49.88 -24.95
CA ALA A 274 22.33 -49.19 -23.79
C ALA A 274 21.53 -47.97 -24.25
N ALA A 275 22.04 -47.18 -25.18
CA ALA A 275 21.37 -46.03 -25.77
C ALA A 275 20.13 -46.44 -26.56
N ALA A 276 20.24 -47.53 -27.35
CA ALA A 276 19.12 -48.06 -28.14
C ALA A 276 17.98 -48.62 -27.22
N GLN A 277 18.33 -49.36 -26.17
CA GLN A 277 17.35 -49.81 -25.17
C GLN A 277 16.67 -48.66 -24.43
N LYS A 278 17.42 -47.64 -24.10
CA LYS A 278 16.90 -46.41 -23.45
C LYS A 278 15.95 -45.63 -24.36
N PHE A 279 16.28 -45.59 -25.66
CA PHE A 279 15.46 -44.96 -26.71
C PHE A 279 14.15 -45.71 -26.92
N LYS A 280 14.17 -47.06 -27.01
CA LYS A 280 12.97 -47.89 -27.09
C LYS A 280 12.04 -47.71 -25.89
N LEU A 281 12.57 -47.74 -24.69
CA LEU A 281 11.81 -47.51 -23.46
C LEU A 281 11.17 -46.11 -23.40
N ALA A 282 11.73 -45.13 -24.09
CA ALA A 282 11.26 -43.75 -24.06
C ALA A 282 10.19 -43.43 -25.12
N HIS A 283 10.18 -44.16 -26.25
CA HIS A 283 9.37 -43.81 -27.43
C HIS A 283 8.29 -44.80 -27.82
N ASP A 284 8.43 -46.10 -27.45
CA ASP A 284 7.44 -47.11 -27.85
C ASP A 284 6.24 -47.15 -26.91
N ASP A 285 5.03 -47.07 -27.45
CA ASP A 285 3.77 -47.23 -26.71
C ASP A 285 3.56 -48.68 -26.22
N ILE A 286 4.18 -49.63 -26.91
CA ILE A 286 4.13 -51.07 -26.58
C ILE A 286 5.55 -51.59 -26.37
N LEU A 287 5.89 -51.93 -25.13
CA LEU A 287 7.17 -52.54 -24.82
C LEU A 287 7.05 -54.07 -24.97
N THR A 288 7.86 -54.66 -25.80
CA THR A 288 8.00 -56.13 -25.98
C THR A 288 9.35 -56.55 -25.45
N GLY A 289 9.37 -57.64 -24.67
CA GLY A 289 10.59 -58.29 -24.17
C GLY A 289 10.52 -59.78 -24.34
N GLU A 290 11.66 -60.44 -24.59
CA GLU A 290 11.77 -61.88 -24.60
C GLU A 290 12.13 -62.40 -23.19
N GLY A 291 11.52 -63.52 -22.76
CA GLY A 291 11.77 -64.10 -21.44
C GLY A 291 10.90 -63.55 -20.31
N ASP A 292 11.39 -63.61 -19.07
CA ASP A 292 10.68 -63.24 -17.82
C ASP A 292 10.82 -61.73 -17.53
N VAL A 293 10.65 -60.88 -18.54
CA VAL A 293 10.71 -59.44 -18.39
C VAL A 293 9.43 -58.90 -17.78
N LYS A 294 9.54 -58.20 -16.64
CA LYS A 294 8.40 -57.53 -15.98
C LYS A 294 8.48 -56.01 -16.24
N PHE A 295 7.42 -55.54 -16.88
CA PHE A 295 7.23 -54.12 -17.08
C PHE A 295 6.37 -53.55 -15.96
N GLY A 296 6.74 -52.39 -15.46
CA GLY A 296 6.00 -51.69 -14.42
C GLY A 296 6.07 -50.16 -14.65
N THR A 297 5.28 -49.47 -13.90
CA THR A 297 5.38 -48.02 -13.79
C THR A 297 5.59 -47.67 -12.33
N LEU A 298 6.43 -46.68 -12.04
CA LEU A 298 6.54 -46.17 -10.68
C LEU A 298 5.19 -45.55 -10.28
N PRO A 299 4.76 -45.79 -9.00
CA PRO A 299 3.53 -45.17 -8.52
C PRO A 299 3.62 -43.63 -8.60
N GLU A 300 2.51 -43.01 -8.95
CA GLU A 300 2.40 -41.57 -9.03
C GLU A 300 2.47 -40.98 -7.63
N THR A 301 3.19 -39.85 -7.47
CA THR A 301 3.17 -39.07 -6.22
C THR A 301 1.81 -38.45 -6.03
N GLN A 302 1.18 -38.67 -4.88
CA GLN A 302 -0.12 -38.08 -4.57
C GLN A 302 0.03 -36.56 -4.35
N LEU A 303 -0.65 -35.74 -5.15
CA LEU A 303 -0.58 -34.29 -5.08
C LEU A 303 -1.48 -33.68 -3.99
N THR A 304 -2.42 -34.45 -3.45
CA THR A 304 -3.39 -33.98 -2.43
C THR A 304 -2.70 -33.41 -1.19
N GLY A 305 -1.62 -34.05 -0.73
CA GLY A 305 -0.85 -33.57 0.42
C GLY A 305 -0.21 -32.19 0.20
N PHE A 306 0.27 -31.93 -1.01
CA PHE A 306 0.82 -30.60 -1.36
C PHE A 306 -0.26 -29.52 -1.42
N ILE A 307 -1.46 -29.85 -1.90
CA ILE A 307 -2.60 -28.92 -1.95
C ILE A 307 -3.00 -28.54 -0.52
N GLN A 308 -3.17 -29.54 0.36
CA GLN A 308 -3.49 -29.31 1.77
C GLN A 308 -2.41 -28.49 2.50
N ALA A 309 -1.13 -28.75 2.21
CA ALA A 309 -0.03 -27.97 2.78
C ALA A 309 -0.05 -26.51 2.29
N ALA A 310 -0.30 -26.26 0.99
CA ALA A 310 -0.42 -24.91 0.45
C ALA A 310 -1.62 -24.15 1.03
N ASP A 311 -2.75 -24.83 1.26
CA ASP A 311 -3.92 -24.25 1.93
C ASP A 311 -3.58 -23.88 3.38
N ALA A 312 -2.92 -24.76 4.12
CA ALA A 312 -2.48 -24.49 5.50
C ALA A 312 -1.46 -23.33 5.57
N ASP A 313 -0.57 -23.20 4.59
CA ASP A 313 0.38 -22.08 4.51
C ASP A 313 -0.34 -20.74 4.27
N ARG A 314 -1.39 -20.73 3.42
CA ARG A 314 -2.24 -19.54 3.20
C ARG A 314 -3.03 -19.16 4.46
N ASP A 315 -3.61 -20.14 5.13
CA ASP A 315 -4.36 -19.92 6.38
C ASP A 315 -3.44 -19.34 7.46
N MET A 316 -2.22 -19.83 7.57
CA MET A 316 -1.23 -19.30 8.49
C MET A 316 -0.84 -17.85 8.12
N LEU A 317 -0.61 -17.57 6.83
CA LEU A 317 -0.34 -16.21 6.37
C LEU A 317 -1.51 -15.28 6.69
N ALA A 318 -2.75 -15.70 6.44
CA ALA A 318 -3.96 -14.96 6.78
C ALA A 318 -4.02 -14.62 8.28
N ALA A 319 -3.76 -15.62 9.14
CA ALA A 319 -3.78 -15.46 10.58
C ALA A 319 -2.72 -14.46 11.08
N VAL A 320 -1.45 -14.62 10.67
CA VAL A 320 -0.36 -13.75 11.14
C VAL A 320 -0.45 -12.35 10.58
N SER A 321 -0.99 -12.17 9.37
CA SER A 321 -1.18 -10.86 8.73
C SER A 321 -2.49 -10.17 9.14
N GLN A 322 -3.33 -10.84 9.93
CA GLN A 322 -4.67 -10.36 10.30
C GLN A 322 -5.55 -10.05 9.07
N THR A 323 -5.33 -10.80 7.99
CA THR A 323 -6.10 -10.69 6.76
C THR A 323 -7.18 -11.77 6.75
N PRO A 324 -8.41 -11.50 6.35
CA PRO A 324 -9.44 -12.53 6.27
C PRO A 324 -9.03 -13.67 5.32
N VAL A 325 -9.21 -14.90 5.74
CA VAL A 325 -8.80 -16.09 4.97
C VAL A 325 -9.38 -16.10 3.55
N TRP A 326 -10.65 -15.71 3.39
CA TRP A 326 -11.30 -15.66 2.07
C TRP A 326 -10.68 -14.63 1.12
N ALA A 327 -10.04 -13.57 1.64
CA ALA A 327 -9.33 -12.59 0.80
C ALA A 327 -8.09 -13.20 0.13
N LEU A 328 -7.46 -14.18 0.78
CA LEU A 328 -6.29 -14.88 0.23
C LEU A 328 -6.66 -16.15 -0.53
N ASN A 329 -7.83 -16.75 -0.25
CA ASN A 329 -8.19 -18.08 -0.74
C ASN A 329 -9.21 -18.05 -1.88
N GLY A 330 -9.83 -16.88 -2.17
CA GLY A 330 -11.02 -16.83 -3.03
C GLY A 330 -12.13 -17.75 -2.54
N GLY A 331 -12.02 -18.18 -1.28
CA GLY A 331 -12.74 -19.30 -0.72
C GLY A 331 -14.21 -19.01 -0.48
N GLN A 332 -14.95 -20.05 -0.46
CA GLN A 332 -16.39 -20.05 -0.34
C GLN A 332 -16.82 -19.43 0.99
N LEU A 333 -17.41 -18.24 0.93
CA LEU A 333 -18.24 -17.69 1.99
C LEU A 333 -19.56 -18.50 2.06
N VAL A 334 -19.45 -19.82 2.30
CA VAL A 334 -20.61 -20.69 2.31
C VAL A 334 -21.26 -20.64 3.69
N ASN A 335 -22.52 -20.19 3.74
CA ASN A 335 -23.38 -20.20 4.93
C ASN A 335 -22.91 -19.38 6.14
N LEU A 336 -22.17 -18.28 5.93
CA LEU A 336 -21.89 -17.33 7.00
C LEU A 336 -23.08 -16.36 7.17
N SER A 337 -23.51 -16.17 8.41
CA SER A 337 -24.44 -15.09 8.74
C SER A 337 -23.75 -13.73 8.59
N ALA A 338 -24.52 -12.65 8.42
CA ALA A 338 -23.97 -11.29 8.34
C ALA A 338 -23.13 -10.96 9.60
N ASP A 339 -23.58 -11.38 10.77
CA ASP A 339 -22.88 -11.14 12.03
C ASP A 339 -21.57 -11.94 12.12
N ALA A 340 -21.53 -13.19 11.63
CA ALA A 340 -20.30 -13.97 11.57
C ALA A 340 -19.28 -13.35 10.59
N LEU A 341 -19.73 -12.76 9.48
CA LEU A 341 -18.86 -12.04 8.54
C LEU A 341 -18.27 -10.76 9.16
N VAL A 342 -19.08 -10.03 9.93
CA VAL A 342 -18.63 -8.84 10.67
C VAL A 342 -17.56 -9.21 11.69
N GLU A 343 -17.79 -10.27 12.46
CA GLU A 343 -16.83 -10.76 13.46
C GLU A 343 -15.55 -11.27 12.80
N ALA A 344 -15.65 -11.99 11.71
CA ALA A 344 -14.49 -12.49 10.97
C ALA A 344 -13.58 -11.37 10.37
N ARG A 345 -14.08 -10.13 10.26
CA ARG A 345 -13.30 -8.94 9.88
C ARG A 345 -12.80 -8.13 11.06
N SER A 346 -13.14 -8.49 12.30
CA SER A 346 -12.85 -7.68 13.49
C SER A 346 -11.35 -7.38 13.65
N MET A 347 -10.49 -8.38 13.47
CA MET A 347 -9.03 -8.22 13.56
C MET A 347 -8.47 -7.31 12.47
N GLN A 348 -8.95 -7.45 11.24
CA GLN A 348 -8.56 -6.59 10.13
C GLN A 348 -8.95 -5.13 10.40
N ARG A 349 -10.16 -4.89 10.92
CA ARG A 349 -10.62 -3.53 11.29
C ARG A 349 -9.74 -2.90 12.38
N LEU A 350 -9.35 -3.67 13.39
CA LEU A 350 -8.42 -3.18 14.41
C LEU A 350 -7.08 -2.78 13.80
N LYS A 351 -6.52 -3.60 12.91
CA LYS A 351 -5.30 -3.32 12.15
C LYS A 351 -5.43 -2.04 11.33
N VAL A 352 -6.49 -1.91 10.53
CA VAL A 352 -6.75 -0.71 9.71
C VAL A 352 -6.92 0.52 10.58
N GLY A 353 -7.72 0.44 11.65
CA GLY A 353 -7.91 1.54 12.59
C GLY A 353 -6.63 2.00 13.29
N GLN A 354 -5.70 1.09 13.56
CA GLN A 354 -4.38 1.45 14.09
C GLN A 354 -3.58 2.25 13.05
N LYS A 355 -3.54 1.79 11.79
CA LYS A 355 -2.85 2.49 10.70
C LYS A 355 -3.48 3.84 10.38
N GLN A 356 -4.81 3.95 10.42
CA GLN A 356 -5.53 5.23 10.28
C GLN A 356 -5.14 6.22 11.37
N ARG A 357 -5.06 5.78 12.65
CA ARG A 357 -4.62 6.65 13.75
C ARG A 357 -3.17 7.12 13.60
N ALA A 358 -2.26 6.24 13.23
CA ALA A 358 -0.87 6.58 13.01
C ALA A 358 -0.72 7.60 11.86
N ASN A 359 -1.33 7.32 10.70
CA ASN A 359 -1.22 8.16 9.52
C ASN A 359 -2.10 9.43 9.59
N GLY A 360 -3.11 9.46 10.44
CA GLY A 360 -3.93 10.66 10.69
C GLY A 360 -3.09 11.86 11.17
N ARG A 361 -2.05 11.61 11.96
CA ARG A 361 -1.09 12.65 12.38
C ARG A 361 -0.29 13.19 11.19
N SER A 362 0.13 12.32 10.27
CA SER A 362 0.85 12.74 9.06
C SER A 362 -0.06 13.54 8.11
N ILE A 363 -1.34 13.19 8.00
CA ILE A 363 -2.34 14.01 7.26
C ILE A 363 -2.48 15.39 7.88
N ALA A 364 -2.65 15.48 9.21
CA ALA A 364 -2.75 16.77 9.90
C ALA A 364 -1.48 17.62 9.71
N LYS A 365 -0.29 17.00 9.78
CA LYS A 365 0.98 17.64 9.52
C LYS A 365 1.08 18.16 8.08
N ALA A 366 0.68 17.37 7.09
CA ALA A 366 0.67 17.75 5.69
C ALA A 366 -0.31 18.91 5.40
N ALA A 367 -1.50 18.89 6.03
CA ALA A 367 -2.49 19.95 5.91
C ALA A 367 -1.98 21.29 6.49
N ARG A 368 -1.36 21.25 7.66
CA ARG A 368 -0.76 22.43 8.30
C ARG A 368 0.39 22.99 7.46
N LEU A 369 1.24 22.09 6.93
CA LEU A 369 2.35 22.50 6.06
C LEU A 369 1.83 23.12 4.75
N ALA A 370 0.74 22.62 4.18
CA ALA A 370 0.07 23.18 3.02
C ALA A 370 -0.54 24.56 3.32
N SER A 371 -1.15 24.74 4.49
CA SER A 371 -1.66 26.03 4.95
C SER A 371 -0.52 27.06 5.09
N PHE A 372 0.63 26.64 5.63
CA PHE A 372 1.82 27.49 5.70
C PHE A 372 2.31 27.92 4.30
N ALA A 373 2.40 26.95 3.36
CA ALA A 373 2.78 27.23 1.97
C ALA A 373 1.83 28.20 1.26
N GLU A 374 0.56 28.25 1.65
CA GLU A 374 -0.45 29.19 1.13
C GLU A 374 -0.45 30.55 1.85
N GLY A 375 0.38 30.74 2.88
CA GLY A 375 0.43 31.94 3.71
C GLY A 375 -0.69 32.04 4.74
N ARG A 376 -1.41 30.94 5.02
CA ARG A 376 -2.44 30.85 6.07
C ARG A 376 -1.81 30.37 7.38
N TYR A 377 -1.09 31.25 8.04
CA TYR A 377 -0.28 30.93 9.21
C TYR A 377 -1.12 30.53 10.44
N GLU A 378 -2.31 31.13 10.64
CA GLU A 378 -3.22 30.77 11.74
C GLU A 378 -3.68 29.32 11.59
N ASP A 379 -4.04 28.87 10.40
CA ASP A 379 -4.41 27.49 10.12
C ASP A 379 -3.22 26.53 10.27
N ALA A 380 -2.02 26.99 9.92
CA ALA A 380 -0.79 26.20 10.07
C ALA A 380 -0.44 25.91 11.54
N GLU A 381 -0.83 26.81 12.47
CA GLU A 381 -0.65 26.66 13.91
C GLU A 381 -1.81 25.89 14.59
N ASN A 382 -2.84 25.49 13.85
CA ASN A 382 -3.93 24.70 14.39
C ASN A 382 -3.50 23.24 14.63
N PHE A 383 -3.25 22.88 15.90
CA PHE A 383 -2.87 21.52 16.29
C PHE A 383 -4.06 20.58 16.52
N ASN A 384 -5.29 21.08 16.45
CA ASN A 384 -6.51 20.29 16.66
C ASN A 384 -7.00 19.62 15.35
N VAL A 385 -6.22 19.73 14.27
CA VAL A 385 -6.56 19.11 13.01
C VAL A 385 -6.54 17.59 13.11
N THR A 386 -7.62 16.95 12.69
CA THR A 386 -7.76 15.51 12.64
C THR A 386 -8.17 15.03 11.25
N ALA A 387 -7.71 13.84 10.88
CA ALA A 387 -8.09 13.20 9.63
C ALA A 387 -9.47 12.53 9.78
N ARG A 388 -10.36 12.76 8.82
CA ARG A 388 -11.65 12.09 8.75
C ARG A 388 -11.58 10.93 7.77
N TRP A 389 -11.72 9.71 8.32
CA TRP A 389 -11.68 8.47 7.56
C TRP A 389 -13.09 7.95 7.29
N ALA A 390 -13.27 7.28 6.15
CA ALA A 390 -14.46 6.50 5.90
C ALA A 390 -14.63 5.39 6.95
N ASP A 391 -15.86 5.08 7.29
CA ASP A 391 -16.14 3.97 8.20
C ASP A 391 -15.72 2.63 7.52
N VAL A 392 -14.88 1.89 8.22
CA VAL A 392 -14.42 0.56 7.80
C VAL A 392 -15.56 -0.48 7.90
N GLU A 393 -16.62 -0.17 8.67
CA GLU A 393 -17.78 -1.03 8.79
C GLU A 393 -18.73 -0.83 7.62
N SER A 394 -18.93 -1.86 6.81
CA SER A 394 -20.03 -1.88 5.85
C SER A 394 -21.35 -2.15 6.60
N ARG A 395 -21.90 -1.11 7.21
CA ARG A 395 -23.25 -1.17 7.79
C ARG A 395 -24.28 -1.02 6.67
N SER A 396 -25.34 -1.82 6.71
CA SER A 396 -26.44 -1.58 5.79
C SER A 396 -27.09 -0.23 6.11
N LEU A 397 -27.51 0.51 5.09
CA LEU A 397 -28.20 1.79 5.29
C LEU A 397 -29.40 1.65 6.25
N ALA A 398 -30.06 0.49 6.23
CA ALA A 398 -31.16 0.18 7.14
C ALA A 398 -30.71 0.09 8.61
N GLN A 399 -29.56 -0.56 8.89
CA GLN A 399 -29.02 -0.64 10.25
C GLN A 399 -28.58 0.74 10.77
N VAL A 400 -27.97 1.55 9.90
CA VAL A 400 -27.57 2.92 10.27
C VAL A 400 -28.80 3.78 10.51
N ALA A 401 -29.82 3.73 9.64
CA ALA A 401 -31.06 4.49 9.81
C ALA A 401 -31.80 4.12 11.11
N ASP A 402 -31.86 2.82 11.47
CA ASP A 402 -32.45 2.36 12.75
C ASP A 402 -31.64 2.84 13.96
N ALA A 403 -30.31 2.75 13.91
CA ALA A 403 -29.44 3.23 14.98
C ALA A 403 -29.53 4.74 15.18
N LEU A 404 -29.43 5.53 14.10
CA LEU A 404 -29.56 6.99 14.12
C LEU A 404 -30.95 7.43 14.56
N GLY A 405 -32.01 6.75 14.07
CA GLY A 405 -33.39 6.98 14.50
C GLY A 405 -33.55 6.78 16.02
N LYS A 406 -32.94 5.75 16.59
CA LYS A 406 -32.93 5.51 18.05
C LYS A 406 -32.15 6.58 18.81
N ILE A 407 -31.00 7.02 18.31
CA ILE A 407 -30.22 8.10 18.92
C ILE A 407 -31.05 9.40 18.96
N VAL A 408 -31.67 9.77 17.87
CA VAL A 408 -32.54 10.96 17.79
C VAL A 408 -33.76 10.84 18.72
N THR A 409 -34.46 9.69 18.70
CA THR A 409 -35.71 9.54 19.46
C THR A 409 -35.51 9.24 20.93
N MET A 410 -34.50 8.41 21.28
CA MET A 410 -34.28 7.97 22.68
C MET A 410 -33.38 8.91 23.48
N LEU A 411 -32.35 9.50 22.84
CA LEU A 411 -31.43 10.41 23.48
C LEU A 411 -31.77 11.89 23.28
N GLY A 412 -32.74 12.21 22.41
CA GLY A 412 -33.13 13.57 22.11
C GLY A 412 -32.08 14.39 21.35
N VAL A 413 -31.15 13.69 20.67
CA VAL A 413 -30.12 14.36 19.86
C VAL A 413 -30.79 15.00 18.64
N PRO A 414 -30.54 16.30 18.35
CA PRO A 414 -31.10 16.95 17.15
C PRO A 414 -30.72 16.21 15.87
N PRO A 415 -31.66 15.96 14.95
CA PRO A 415 -31.39 15.27 13.68
C PRO A 415 -30.25 15.87 12.86
N ALA A 416 -30.08 17.19 12.93
CA ALA A 416 -29.02 17.93 12.22
C ALA A 416 -27.61 17.49 12.60
N LEU A 417 -27.39 16.96 13.82
CA LEU A 417 -26.09 16.52 14.31
C LEU A 417 -25.71 15.10 13.86
N VAL A 418 -26.68 14.31 13.40
CA VAL A 418 -26.44 12.91 13.00
C VAL A 418 -26.37 12.71 11.49
N LEU A 419 -26.54 13.77 10.71
CA LEU A 419 -26.55 13.70 9.23
C LEU A 419 -25.22 13.22 8.64
N ASP A 420 -24.09 13.61 9.24
CA ASP A 420 -22.75 13.19 8.79
C ASP A 420 -22.45 11.71 9.08
N MET A 421 -23.28 11.07 9.92
CA MET A 421 -23.14 9.66 10.26
C MET A 421 -23.87 8.75 9.26
N ILE A 422 -24.56 9.32 8.27
CA ILE A 422 -25.29 8.55 7.26
C ILE A 422 -24.33 8.15 6.13
N PRO A 423 -24.11 6.86 5.88
CA PRO A 423 -23.20 6.40 4.82
C PRO A 423 -23.61 6.95 3.45
N GLY A 424 -22.64 7.48 2.71
CA GLY A 424 -22.84 8.03 1.38
C GLY A 424 -23.36 9.47 1.34
N VAL A 425 -23.56 10.11 2.48
CA VAL A 425 -23.85 11.54 2.56
C VAL A 425 -22.53 12.32 2.65
N THR A 426 -22.25 13.12 1.63
CA THR A 426 -21.10 14.02 1.63
C THR A 426 -21.33 15.21 2.58
N PRO A 427 -20.27 15.82 3.13
CA PRO A 427 -20.41 17.00 3.99
C PRO A 427 -21.21 18.13 3.37
N ALA A 428 -21.00 18.40 2.08
CA ALA A 428 -21.75 19.41 1.33
C ALA A 428 -23.25 19.09 1.31
N LYS A 429 -23.62 17.82 1.14
CA LYS A 429 -25.00 17.38 1.15
C LYS A 429 -25.61 17.40 2.55
N ALA A 430 -24.81 17.08 3.57
CA ALA A 430 -25.25 17.20 4.96
C ALA A 430 -25.53 18.66 5.33
N GLU A 431 -24.71 19.60 4.87
CA GLU A 431 -24.94 21.03 5.11
C GLU A 431 -26.16 21.56 4.34
N GLU A 432 -26.34 21.15 3.08
CA GLU A 432 -27.57 21.43 2.34
C GLU A 432 -28.83 20.98 3.11
N TRP A 433 -28.78 19.78 3.71
CA TRP A 433 -29.88 19.27 4.51
C TRP A 433 -30.05 20.03 5.84
N ARG A 434 -28.96 20.47 6.48
CA ARG A 434 -29.01 21.32 7.68
C ARG A 434 -29.65 22.68 7.35
N GLU A 435 -29.26 23.30 6.26
CA GLU A 435 -29.86 24.55 5.79
C GLU A 435 -31.37 24.38 5.50
N PHE A 436 -31.74 23.29 4.83
CA PHE A 436 -33.14 22.98 4.59
C PHE A 436 -33.92 22.79 5.89
N MET A 437 -33.36 22.09 6.89
CA MET A 437 -34.01 21.94 8.21
C MET A 437 -34.14 23.27 8.95
N ARG A 438 -33.14 24.14 8.90
CA ARG A 438 -33.19 25.50 9.48
C ARG A 438 -34.27 26.35 8.82
N ALA A 439 -34.38 26.26 7.50
CA ALA A 439 -35.39 26.99 6.74
C ALA A 439 -36.82 26.46 6.97
N ASN A 440 -36.95 25.16 7.27
CA ASN A 440 -38.21 24.46 7.47
C ASN A 440 -38.29 23.78 8.85
N PRO A 441 -38.36 24.57 9.94
CA PRO A 441 -38.40 23.99 11.29
C PRO A 441 -39.67 23.17 11.50
N SER A 442 -39.58 22.07 12.22
CA SER A 442 -40.67 21.17 12.55
C SER A 442 -41.77 21.88 13.36
N GLU A 443 -43.00 21.33 13.35
CA GLU A 443 -44.10 21.92 14.15
C GLU A 443 -43.77 22.00 15.64
N THR A 444 -43.07 21.03 16.18
CA THR A 444 -42.60 21.02 17.58
C THR A 444 -41.58 22.11 17.87
N GLU A 445 -40.66 22.41 16.95
CA GLU A 445 -39.73 23.53 17.09
C GLU A 445 -40.38 24.88 17.00
N ARG A 446 -41.39 25.03 16.10
CA ARG A 446 -42.22 26.26 16.00
C ARG A 446 -43.02 26.50 17.28
N LEU A 447 -43.61 25.44 17.84
CA LEU A 447 -44.34 25.51 19.10
C LEU A 447 -43.41 25.87 20.28
N SER A 448 -42.23 25.23 20.39
CA SER A 448 -41.26 25.53 21.43
C SER A 448 -40.73 26.97 21.32
N ALA A 449 -40.45 27.45 20.11
CA ALA A 449 -40.01 28.83 19.89
C ALA A 449 -41.11 29.85 20.28
N THR A 450 -42.40 29.51 20.01
CA THR A 450 -43.52 30.35 20.40
C THR A 450 -43.74 30.39 21.91
N LEU A 451 -43.65 29.25 22.58
CA LEU A 451 -43.71 29.14 24.05
C LEU A 451 -42.53 29.86 24.74
N ASN A 452 -41.32 29.72 24.24
CA ASN A 452 -40.18 30.46 24.79
C ASN A 452 -40.29 31.96 24.60
N ARG A 453 -40.85 32.45 23.48
CA ARG A 453 -41.19 33.87 23.30
C ARG A 453 -42.23 34.34 24.33
N GLN A 454 -43.28 33.58 24.56
CA GLN A 454 -44.31 33.92 25.54
C GLN A 454 -43.80 33.96 26.96
N LEU A 455 -42.92 33.00 27.32
CA LEU A 455 -42.26 32.98 28.65
C LEU A 455 -41.30 34.15 28.85
N THR A 456 -40.55 34.54 27.81
CA THR A 456 -39.60 35.66 27.86
C THR A 456 -40.32 37.03 27.92
N TYR A 457 -41.50 37.16 27.29
CA TYR A 457 -42.31 38.37 27.38
C TYR A 457 -43.20 38.45 28.65
N GLY A 458 -43.45 37.28 29.29
CA GLY A 458 -44.25 37.21 30.54
C GLY A 458 -43.48 37.49 31.83
N THR A 459 -42.18 37.60 31.78
CA THR A 459 -41.31 37.92 32.96
C THR A 459 -40.93 39.40 33.07
N ASN A 460 -41.43 40.27 32.20
CA ASN A 460 -41.19 41.72 32.23
C ASN A 460 -42.51 42.55 32.53
N VAL A 461 -43.38 42.02 33.37
CA VAL A 461 -44.50 42.80 33.96
C VAL A 461 -44.41 42.76 35.48
#